data_590e07cbe12866b8d791528ee3480a93
#
_entry.id   590e07cbe12866b8d791528ee3480a93
#
_cell.length_a   1.000
_cell.length_b   1.000
_cell.length_c   1.000
_cell.angle_alpha   90.00
_cell.angle_beta   90.00
_cell.angle_gamma   90.00
#
_symmetry.space_group_name_H-M   'P 1'
#
loop_
_entity.id
_entity.type
_entity.pdbx_description
1 polymer ?
#
loop_
_entity_poly.entity_id
_entity_poly.type
_entity_poly.pdbx_seq_one_letter_code
_entity_poly.pdbx_strand_id
1 'polypeptide(L)'
;MSSANTIQHFGNLIIQPYTSSDITPLLPILHQEFPKWDENRIKSYMNIVIKEDLKSSGVLSAMNEAGYYVGILIYTFQQIPSENFDYPNNINLNKNFDIFVVENINSCIPILQKKIFITLVDAAINVAKTNNCDYLELPTLATESYKLVRDKYKDNIMDAKSFRTYLKIC
;
A
#
# COMPACT_ATOMS: atom_id res chain seq x y z
N MET A 1 -14.23 6.93 13.10
CA MET A 1 -14.25 7.44 11.71
C MET A 1 -12.93 7.13 11.08
N SER A 2 -12.94 6.36 10.02
CA SER A 2 -11.70 6.10 9.33
C SER A 2 -11.32 7.35 8.53
N SER A 3 -10.15 7.87 8.79
CA SER A 3 -9.47 8.88 7.99
C SER A 3 -9.05 8.35 6.60
N ALA A 4 -9.52 7.15 6.24
CA ALA A 4 -9.27 6.55 4.93
C ALA A 4 -9.81 7.40 3.77
N ASN A 5 -10.62 8.40 4.05
CA ASN A 5 -11.19 9.30 3.05
C ASN A 5 -10.39 10.60 2.85
N THR A 6 -9.19 10.69 3.41
CA THR A 6 -8.40 11.91 3.30
C THR A 6 -7.67 11.96 1.97
N ILE A 7 -7.91 13.04 1.22
CA ILE A 7 -7.15 13.35 0.01
C ILE A 7 -5.80 13.90 0.42
N GLN A 8 -4.73 13.36 -0.15
CA GLN A 8 -3.37 13.78 0.13
C GLN A 8 -2.73 14.39 -1.13
N HIS A 9 -2.07 15.53 -0.96
CA HIS A 9 -1.40 16.23 -2.04
C HIS A 9 0.12 16.09 -1.92
N PHE A 10 0.74 15.61 -2.99
CA PHE A 10 2.20 15.43 -3.08
C PHE A 10 2.70 16.08 -4.38
N GLY A 11 3.02 17.38 -4.33
CA GLY A 11 3.39 18.11 -5.54
C GLY A 11 2.26 18.06 -6.57
N ASN A 12 2.54 17.47 -7.72
CA ASN A 12 1.58 17.35 -8.83
C ASN A 12 0.71 16.10 -8.77
N LEU A 13 0.83 15.30 -7.72
CA LEU A 13 0.06 14.08 -7.55
C LEU A 13 -0.97 14.24 -6.44
N ILE A 14 -2.14 13.71 -6.68
CA ILE A 14 -3.21 13.60 -5.70
C ILE A 14 -3.38 12.13 -5.37
N ILE A 15 -3.19 11.77 -4.10
CA ILE A 15 -3.42 10.42 -3.60
C ILE A 15 -4.73 10.42 -2.83
N GLN A 16 -5.63 9.54 -3.21
CA GLN A 16 -6.93 9.43 -2.56
C GLN A 16 -7.44 7.99 -2.57
N PRO A 17 -8.30 7.63 -1.61
CA PRO A 17 -8.97 6.35 -1.66
C PRO A 17 -9.83 6.23 -2.92
N TYR A 18 -9.75 5.07 -3.56
CA TYR A 18 -10.63 4.74 -4.69
C TYR A 18 -11.80 3.93 -4.16
N THR A 19 -12.98 4.49 -4.19
CA THR A 19 -14.19 3.91 -3.58
C THR A 19 -15.28 3.57 -4.60
N SER A 20 -15.09 3.91 -5.87
CA SER A 20 -16.07 3.64 -6.92
C SER A 20 -16.10 2.16 -7.27
N SER A 21 -17.30 1.61 -7.46
CA SER A 21 -17.49 0.25 -7.98
C SER A 21 -17.13 0.14 -9.46
N ASP A 22 -17.10 1.26 -10.19
CA ASP A 22 -16.63 1.29 -11.57
C ASP A 22 -15.11 1.43 -11.60
N ILE A 23 -14.42 0.33 -11.90
CA ILE A 23 -12.95 0.28 -11.97
C ILE A 23 -12.40 0.54 -13.36
N THR A 24 -13.25 0.87 -14.33
CA THR A 24 -12.82 1.13 -15.71
C THR A 24 -11.64 2.11 -15.82
N PRO A 25 -11.61 3.23 -15.05
CA PRO A 25 -10.49 4.16 -15.09
C PRO A 25 -9.15 3.56 -14.63
N LEU A 26 -9.18 2.50 -13.82
CA LEU A 26 -7.98 1.82 -13.30
C LEU A 26 -7.53 0.64 -14.15
N LEU A 27 -8.32 0.19 -15.12
CA LEU A 27 -8.03 -1.02 -15.89
C LEU A 27 -6.65 -1.01 -16.55
N PRO A 28 -6.15 0.08 -17.14
CA PRO A 28 -4.80 0.07 -17.72
C PRO A 28 -3.71 -0.30 -16.71
N ILE A 29 -3.82 0.18 -15.46
CA ILE A 29 -2.87 -0.14 -14.40
C ILE A 29 -3.09 -1.56 -13.90
N LEU A 30 -4.34 -1.96 -13.73
CA LEU A 30 -4.70 -3.29 -13.23
C LEU A 30 -4.28 -4.39 -14.20
N HIS A 31 -4.38 -4.18 -15.50
CA HIS A 31 -3.88 -5.14 -16.48
C HIS A 31 -2.36 -5.28 -16.46
N GLN A 32 -1.64 -4.24 -16.11
CA GLN A 32 -0.19 -4.31 -15.89
C GLN A 32 0.15 -5.10 -14.64
N GLU A 33 -0.60 -4.90 -13.56
CA GLU A 33 -0.38 -5.60 -12.29
C GLU A 33 -0.79 -7.07 -12.36
N PHE A 34 -1.87 -7.36 -13.06
CA PHE A 34 -2.44 -8.71 -13.20
C PHE A 34 -2.47 -9.16 -14.66
N PRO A 35 -1.31 -9.33 -15.33
CA PRO A 35 -1.29 -9.58 -16.78
C PRO A 35 -1.88 -10.92 -17.17
N LYS A 36 -2.02 -11.86 -16.26
CA LYS A 36 -2.57 -13.20 -16.50
C LYS A 36 -4.05 -13.32 -16.15
N TRP A 37 -4.65 -12.27 -15.61
CA TRP A 37 -6.05 -12.28 -15.23
C TRP A 37 -6.91 -11.65 -16.33
N ASP A 38 -8.07 -12.25 -16.58
CA ASP A 38 -9.08 -11.61 -17.43
C ASP A 38 -9.76 -10.44 -16.68
N GLU A 39 -10.47 -9.62 -17.43
CA GLU A 39 -11.13 -8.44 -16.87
C GLU A 39 -12.17 -8.80 -15.82
N ASN A 40 -12.89 -9.89 -15.99
CA ASN A 40 -13.91 -10.33 -15.02
C ASN A 40 -13.27 -10.71 -13.68
N ARG A 41 -12.13 -11.38 -13.72
CA ARG A 41 -11.39 -11.72 -12.50
C ARG A 41 -10.86 -10.48 -11.79
N ILE A 42 -10.34 -9.53 -12.55
CA ILE A 42 -9.88 -8.24 -12.00
C ILE A 42 -11.04 -7.51 -11.34
N LYS A 43 -12.18 -7.39 -12.02
CA LYS A 43 -13.38 -6.74 -11.48
C LYS A 43 -13.88 -7.42 -10.20
N SER A 44 -13.92 -8.74 -10.17
CA SER A 44 -14.34 -9.49 -8.98
C SER A 44 -13.43 -9.24 -7.80
N TYR A 45 -12.11 -9.28 -8.01
CA TYR A 45 -11.12 -8.99 -6.99
C TYR A 45 -11.24 -7.55 -6.46
N MET A 46 -11.32 -6.58 -7.35
CA MET A 46 -11.41 -5.17 -6.97
C MET A 46 -12.71 -4.86 -6.23
N ASN A 47 -13.81 -5.50 -6.62
CA ASN A 47 -15.08 -5.35 -5.90
C ASN A 47 -14.98 -5.83 -4.45
N ILE A 48 -14.27 -6.93 -4.20
CA ILE A 48 -14.03 -7.40 -2.85
C ILE A 48 -13.19 -6.39 -2.06
N VAL A 49 -12.09 -5.91 -2.64
CA VAL A 49 -11.17 -4.98 -1.98
C VAL A 49 -11.84 -3.63 -1.67
N ILE A 50 -12.64 -3.11 -2.60
CA ILE A 50 -13.28 -1.78 -2.48
C ILE A 50 -14.54 -1.84 -1.61
N LYS A 51 -15.31 -2.90 -1.72
CA LYS A 51 -16.66 -3.01 -1.17
C LYS A 51 -16.69 -3.39 0.30
N GLU A 52 -15.69 -4.10 0.73
CA GLU A 52 -15.62 -4.51 2.13
C GLU A 52 -15.39 -3.29 3.00
N ASP A 53 -16.39 -2.99 3.81
CA ASP A 53 -16.42 -2.01 4.89
C ASP A 53 -15.08 -1.36 5.22
N LEU A 54 -14.43 -0.74 4.33
CA LEU A 54 -13.22 0.11 4.44
C LEU A 54 -12.31 -0.13 5.66
N LYS A 55 -12.68 -1.10 6.50
CA LYS A 55 -12.02 -1.43 7.76
C LYS A 55 -10.95 -2.50 7.62
N SER A 56 -11.01 -3.30 6.56
CA SER A 56 -10.08 -4.44 6.38
C SER A 56 -9.24 -4.33 5.12
N SER A 57 -9.67 -3.55 4.13
CA SER A 57 -8.93 -3.40 2.88
C SER A 57 -9.29 -2.11 2.16
N GLY A 58 -8.52 -1.74 1.16
CA GLY A 58 -8.80 -0.58 0.33
C GLY A 58 -7.81 -0.38 -0.79
N VAL A 59 -8.03 0.68 -1.55
CA VAL A 59 -7.20 1.08 -2.68
C VAL A 59 -6.86 2.57 -2.53
N LEU A 60 -5.58 2.89 -2.62
CA LEU A 60 -5.13 4.26 -2.84
C LEU A 60 -4.83 4.44 -4.32
N SER A 61 -5.35 5.50 -4.91
CA SER A 61 -5.07 5.86 -6.30
C SER A 61 -4.23 7.11 -6.36
N ALA A 62 -3.32 7.17 -7.32
CA ALA A 62 -2.55 8.36 -7.65
C ALA A 62 -3.07 8.95 -8.96
N MET A 63 -3.43 10.22 -8.91
CA MET A 63 -3.93 10.98 -10.06
C MET A 63 -2.97 12.12 -10.36
N ASN A 64 -2.69 12.36 -11.65
CA ASN A 64 -1.88 13.51 -12.07
C ASN A 64 -2.74 14.77 -12.23
N GLU A 65 -2.11 15.91 -12.56
CA GLU A 65 -2.80 17.19 -12.76
C GLU A 65 -3.82 17.17 -13.91
N ALA A 66 -3.60 16.31 -14.91
CA ALA A 66 -4.52 16.18 -16.03
C ALA A 66 -5.75 15.32 -15.71
N GLY A 67 -5.85 14.77 -14.49
CA GLY A 67 -6.97 13.96 -14.06
C GLY A 67 -6.87 12.48 -14.44
N TYR A 68 -5.70 12.00 -14.83
CA TYR A 68 -5.48 10.59 -15.15
C TYR A 68 -4.92 9.84 -13.95
N TYR A 69 -5.39 8.61 -13.77
CA TYR A 69 -4.83 7.69 -12.79
C TYR A 69 -3.50 7.13 -13.29
N VAL A 70 -2.46 7.32 -12.49
CA VAL A 70 -1.08 6.96 -12.86
C VAL A 70 -0.47 5.91 -11.93
N GLY A 71 -1.14 5.58 -10.84
CA GLY A 71 -0.68 4.57 -9.92
C GLY A 71 -1.77 4.09 -8.98
N ILE A 72 -1.56 2.90 -8.42
CA ILE A 72 -2.43 2.30 -7.40
C ILE A 72 -1.60 1.61 -6.32
N LEU A 73 -2.18 1.54 -5.13
CA LEU A 73 -1.70 0.73 -4.03
C LEU A 73 -2.90 0.03 -3.41
N ILE A 74 -2.86 -1.29 -3.37
CA ILE A 74 -3.91 -2.11 -2.74
C ILE A 74 -3.39 -2.58 -1.40
N TYR A 75 -4.18 -2.44 -0.36
CA TYR A 75 -3.78 -2.77 1.00
C TYR A 75 -4.86 -3.51 1.77
N THR A 76 -4.41 -4.20 2.83
CA THR A 76 -5.28 -4.79 3.84
C THR A 76 -4.78 -4.41 5.22
N PHE A 77 -5.69 -4.39 6.21
CA PHE A 77 -5.32 -4.31 7.61
C PHE A 77 -5.34 -5.70 8.21
N GLN A 78 -4.27 -6.07 8.90
CA GLN A 78 -4.15 -7.37 9.54
C GLN A 78 -3.64 -7.22 10.97
N GLN A 79 -4.03 -8.15 11.82
CA GLN A 79 -3.44 -8.30 13.15
C GLN A 79 -2.54 -9.54 13.14
N ILE A 80 -1.30 -9.36 13.56
CA ILE A 80 -0.32 -10.43 13.62
C ILE A 80 0.17 -10.55 15.05
N PRO A 81 0.12 -11.77 15.66
CA PRO A 81 0.68 -11.99 16.98
C PRO A 81 2.17 -11.62 17.02
N SER A 82 2.60 -10.96 18.09
CA SER A 82 3.98 -10.51 18.24
C SER A 82 5.00 -11.65 18.16
N GLU A 83 4.61 -12.85 18.56
CA GLU A 83 5.43 -14.06 18.48
C GLU A 83 5.79 -14.48 17.05
N ASN A 84 5.00 -14.03 16.04
CA ASN A 84 5.26 -14.30 14.64
C ASN A 84 6.30 -13.35 14.03
N PHE A 85 6.71 -12.32 14.78
CA PHE A 85 7.80 -11.46 14.37
C PHE A 85 9.11 -11.98 14.91
N ASP A 86 10.08 -12.15 14.03
CA ASP A 86 11.45 -12.50 14.39
C ASP A 86 12.18 -11.27 14.97
N TYR A 87 11.73 -10.86 16.14
CA TYR A 87 12.38 -9.79 16.86
C TYR A 87 13.49 -10.33 17.74
N PRO A 88 14.71 -9.83 17.61
CA PRO A 88 15.76 -10.21 18.55
C PRO A 88 15.49 -9.76 19.99
N ASN A 89 14.53 -8.86 20.20
CA ASN A 89 14.18 -8.29 21.50
C ASN A 89 12.68 -8.25 21.75
N ASN A 90 11.95 -9.29 21.36
CA ASN A 90 10.52 -9.31 21.56
C ASN A 90 10.16 -9.53 23.02
N ILE A 91 9.98 -8.41 23.75
CA ILE A 91 9.75 -8.42 25.20
C ILE A 91 8.27 -8.62 25.54
N ASN A 92 7.34 -8.44 24.57
CA ASN A 92 5.90 -8.53 24.78
C ASN A 92 5.26 -9.66 23.97
N LEU A 93 5.37 -10.88 24.47
CA LEU A 93 4.87 -12.09 23.82
C LEU A 93 3.33 -12.18 23.71
N ASN A 94 2.58 -11.27 24.34
CA ASN A 94 1.12 -11.34 24.42
C ASN A 94 0.40 -10.21 23.67
N LYS A 95 1.12 -9.46 22.82
CA LYS A 95 0.54 -8.34 22.07
C LYS A 95 0.35 -8.72 20.60
N ASN A 96 -0.80 -8.36 20.03
CA ASN A 96 -0.99 -8.36 18.60
C ASN A 96 -0.53 -7.02 18.02
N PHE A 97 0.14 -7.07 16.87
CA PHE A 97 0.49 -5.88 16.11
C PHE A 97 -0.54 -5.62 15.02
N ASP A 98 -0.95 -4.37 14.91
CA ASP A 98 -1.78 -3.90 13.81
C ASP A 98 -0.89 -3.54 12.62
N ILE A 99 -1.08 -4.21 11.51
CA ILE A 99 -0.24 -4.11 10.33
C ILE A 99 -1.04 -3.55 9.15
N PHE A 100 -0.51 -2.53 8.52
CA PHE A 100 -0.94 -2.08 7.21
C PHE A 100 -0.15 -2.86 6.16
N VAL A 101 -0.80 -3.80 5.48
CA VAL A 101 -0.16 -4.68 4.52
C VAL A 101 -0.35 -4.15 3.11
N VAL A 102 0.74 -3.80 2.43
CA VAL A 102 0.71 -3.45 1.01
C VAL A 102 0.70 -4.74 0.20
N GLU A 103 -0.44 -5.04 -0.42
CA GLU A 103 -0.62 -6.24 -1.24
C GLU A 103 -0.07 -6.03 -2.66
N ASN A 104 -0.40 -4.90 -3.26
CA ASN A 104 0.04 -4.56 -4.61
C ASN A 104 0.31 -3.06 -4.71
N ILE A 105 1.32 -2.71 -5.49
CA ILE A 105 1.65 -1.32 -5.80
C ILE A 105 2.17 -1.24 -7.24
N ASN A 106 1.58 -0.38 -8.06
CA ASN A 106 1.95 -0.23 -9.47
C ASN A 106 1.81 1.21 -9.94
N SER A 107 2.57 1.51 -10.98
CA SER A 107 2.55 2.79 -11.69
C SER A 107 2.62 2.54 -13.20
N CYS A 108 1.77 3.22 -13.95
CA CYS A 108 1.69 3.02 -15.41
C CYS A 108 2.70 3.85 -16.21
N ILE A 109 3.41 4.77 -15.58
CA ILE A 109 4.37 5.66 -16.26
C ILE A 109 5.80 5.29 -15.87
N PRO A 110 6.57 4.60 -16.73
CA PRO A 110 7.91 4.12 -16.38
C PRO A 110 8.87 5.22 -15.93
N ILE A 111 8.86 6.39 -16.58
CA ILE A 111 9.75 7.51 -16.26
C ILE A 111 9.47 8.08 -14.85
N LEU A 112 8.21 8.09 -14.43
CA LEU A 112 7.79 8.61 -13.12
C LEU A 112 7.58 7.51 -12.08
N GLN A 113 7.85 6.26 -12.43
CA GLN A 113 7.56 5.10 -11.59
C GLN A 113 8.14 5.24 -10.18
N LYS A 114 9.39 5.67 -10.06
CA LYS A 114 10.07 5.85 -8.77
C LYS A 114 9.36 6.88 -7.91
N LYS A 115 9.01 8.03 -8.49
CA LYS A 115 8.32 9.12 -7.79
C LYS A 115 6.93 8.68 -7.35
N ILE A 116 6.16 8.06 -8.23
CA ILE A 116 4.81 7.58 -7.94
C ILE A 116 4.84 6.51 -6.86
N PHE A 117 5.79 5.57 -6.94
CA PHE A 117 5.98 4.51 -5.96
C PHE A 117 6.23 5.07 -4.56
N ILE A 118 7.21 5.96 -4.42
CA ILE A 118 7.54 6.59 -3.13
C ILE A 118 6.34 7.39 -2.62
N THR A 119 5.67 8.14 -3.47
CA THR A 119 4.51 8.94 -3.09
C THR A 119 3.37 8.06 -2.58
N LEU A 120 3.11 6.93 -3.22
CA LEU A 120 2.10 5.98 -2.75
C LEU A 120 2.47 5.37 -1.40
N VAL A 121 3.75 5.04 -1.20
CA VAL A 121 4.24 4.54 0.10
C VAL A 121 4.11 5.62 1.18
N ASP A 122 4.49 6.85 0.90
CA ASP A 122 4.34 7.98 1.85
C ASP A 122 2.87 8.16 2.25
N ALA A 123 1.97 8.10 1.28
CA ALA A 123 0.53 8.20 1.53
C ALA A 123 0.02 7.02 2.36
N ALA A 124 0.49 5.81 2.08
CA ALA A 124 0.15 4.62 2.85
C ALA A 124 0.61 4.72 4.30
N ILE A 125 1.81 5.26 4.54
CA ILE A 125 2.31 5.50 5.89
C ILE A 125 1.40 6.47 6.65
N ASN A 126 0.92 7.52 5.99
CA ASN A 126 -0.03 8.45 6.61
C ASN A 126 -1.35 7.77 6.98
N VAL A 127 -1.87 6.91 6.11
CA VAL A 127 -3.08 6.11 6.41
C VAL A 127 -2.81 5.15 7.57
N ALA A 128 -1.67 4.48 7.58
CA ALA A 128 -1.27 3.58 8.67
C ALA A 128 -1.18 4.30 10.02
N LYS A 129 -0.57 5.48 10.04
CA LYS A 129 -0.50 6.33 11.25
C LYS A 129 -1.87 6.70 11.78
N THR A 130 -2.75 7.13 10.89
CA THR A 130 -4.10 7.56 11.29
C THR A 130 -4.94 6.39 11.79
N ASN A 131 -4.68 5.18 11.36
CA ASN A 131 -5.35 3.97 11.82
C ASN A 131 -4.60 3.28 12.97
N ASN A 132 -3.61 3.94 13.57
CA ASN A 132 -2.83 3.45 14.71
C ASN A 132 -2.15 2.11 14.44
N CYS A 133 -1.69 1.89 13.22
CA CYS A 133 -0.93 0.69 12.87
C CYS A 133 0.46 0.76 13.50
N ASP A 134 0.96 -0.40 13.92
CA ASP A 134 2.32 -0.53 14.46
C ASP A 134 3.36 -0.58 13.34
N TYR A 135 3.04 -1.25 12.24
CA TYR A 135 3.94 -1.44 11.10
C TYR A 135 3.21 -1.33 9.77
N LEU A 136 3.97 -0.99 8.74
CA LEU A 136 3.58 -1.13 7.35
C LEU A 136 4.43 -2.23 6.73
N GLU A 137 3.80 -3.21 6.13
CA GLU A 137 4.47 -4.32 5.45
C GLU A 137 4.52 -4.07 3.96
N LEU A 138 5.72 -4.16 3.38
CA LEU A 138 5.96 -4.09 1.95
C LEU A 138 6.51 -5.42 1.44
N PRO A 139 6.10 -5.87 0.26
CA PRO A 139 6.78 -6.99 -0.39
C PRO A 139 8.21 -6.55 -0.73
N THR A 140 9.19 -7.42 -0.49
CA THR A 140 10.58 -7.15 -0.87
C THR A 140 10.73 -7.32 -2.37
N LEU A 141 10.96 -6.22 -3.06
CA LEU A 141 11.14 -6.19 -4.51
C LEU A 141 12.55 -5.75 -4.86
N ALA A 142 13.19 -6.44 -5.81
CA ALA A 142 14.51 -6.07 -6.31
C ALA A 142 14.40 -4.96 -7.37
N THR A 143 13.73 -3.86 -7.06
CA THR A 143 13.54 -2.73 -7.96
C THR A 143 14.22 -1.48 -7.45
N GLU A 144 14.53 -0.56 -8.35
CA GLU A 144 15.09 0.76 -8.01
C GLU A 144 14.12 1.55 -7.09
N SER A 145 12.83 1.44 -7.34
CA SER A 145 11.80 2.09 -6.53
C SER A 145 11.84 1.60 -5.08
N TYR A 146 11.99 0.29 -4.89
CA TYR A 146 12.10 -0.30 -3.57
C TYR A 146 13.37 0.16 -2.83
N LYS A 147 14.51 0.24 -3.54
CA LYS A 147 15.75 0.77 -2.97
C LYS A 147 15.58 2.20 -2.47
N LEU A 148 14.88 3.05 -3.21
CA LEU A 148 14.60 4.42 -2.80
C LEU A 148 13.76 4.48 -1.52
N VAL A 149 12.78 3.60 -1.36
CA VAL A 149 11.99 3.48 -0.13
C VAL A 149 12.88 3.04 1.03
N ARG A 150 13.74 2.05 0.83
CA ARG A 150 14.69 1.61 1.86
C ARG A 150 15.62 2.74 2.31
N ASP A 151 16.15 3.49 1.37
CA ASP A 151 17.04 4.61 1.69
C ASP A 151 16.32 5.72 2.46
N LYS A 152 15.10 6.05 2.05
CA LYS A 152 14.29 7.08 2.71
C LYS A 152 13.91 6.72 4.15
N TYR A 153 13.57 5.47 4.38
CA TYR A 153 13.06 4.99 5.69
C TYR A 153 14.03 4.07 6.42
N LYS A 154 15.32 4.14 6.10
CA LYS A 154 16.36 3.22 6.63
C LYS A 154 16.36 3.06 8.15
N ASP A 155 16.05 4.12 8.88
CA ASP A 155 16.06 4.11 10.34
C ASP A 155 14.82 3.43 10.94
N ASN A 156 13.82 3.19 10.13
CA ASN A 156 12.55 2.57 10.54
C ASN A 156 12.35 1.17 9.98
N ILE A 157 13.27 0.71 9.13
CA ILE A 157 13.16 -0.58 8.47
C ILE A 157 13.57 -1.70 9.40
N MET A 158 12.76 -2.76 9.37
CA MET A 158 13.04 -4.01 10.02
C MET A 158 12.95 -5.13 9.01
N ASP A 159 14.04 -5.83 8.82
CA ASP A 159 14.07 -7.00 7.96
C ASP A 159 13.59 -8.22 8.77
N ALA A 160 12.50 -8.80 8.34
CA ALA A 160 12.05 -10.08 8.85
C ALA A 160 12.76 -11.21 8.08
N LYS A 161 12.84 -12.40 8.68
CA LYS A 161 13.36 -13.61 8.00
C LYS A 161 12.51 -13.99 6.76
N SER A 162 11.28 -13.51 6.68
CA SER A 162 10.47 -13.60 5.48
C SER A 162 10.93 -12.57 4.46
N PHE A 163 10.65 -12.81 3.17
CA PHE A 163 10.96 -11.87 2.07
C PHE A 163 10.10 -10.60 2.11
N ARG A 164 9.78 -10.10 3.30
CA ARG A 164 8.94 -8.92 3.50
C ARG A 164 9.65 -7.91 4.39
N THR A 165 9.43 -6.65 4.11
CA THR A 165 10.02 -5.55 4.85
C THR A 165 8.94 -4.85 5.66
N TYR A 166 9.23 -4.60 6.93
CA TYR A 166 8.36 -3.87 7.83
C TYR A 166 8.92 -2.49 8.10
N LEU A 167 8.09 -1.47 7.94
CA LEU A 167 8.39 -0.11 8.35
C LEU A 167 7.70 0.15 9.70
N LYS A 168 8.47 0.56 10.68
CA LYS A 168 7.92 0.96 11.97
C LYS A 168 7.18 2.29 11.82
N ILE A 169 5.92 2.32 12.23
CA ILE A 169 5.06 3.50 12.06
C ILE A 169 5.08 4.40 13.30
N CYS A 170 5.21 3.80 14.46
CA CYS A 170 5.21 4.55 15.74
C CYS A 170 6.51 4.41 16.49
#